data_a9779442782f43e5d119b20d2021d51f
#
_entry.id   a9779442782f43e5d119b20d2021d51f
#
_cell.length_a   1.000
_cell.length_b   1.000
_cell.length_c   1.000
_cell.angle_alpha   90.00
_cell.angle_beta   90.00
_cell.angle_gamma   90.00
#
_symmetry.space_group_name_H-M   'P 1'
#
loop_
_entity.id
_entity.type
_entity.pdbx_description
1 polymer ?
#
loop_
_entity_poly.entity_id
_entity_poly.type
_entity_poly.pdbx_seq_one_letter_code
_entity_poly.pdbx_strand_id
1 'polypeptide(L)' 'MKPYIITYRRKSIKDTLSRIVKANNPDEAIHALKLKFDPYGTEQLSVKDIRLMDKALSR' A
#
# COMPACT_ATOMS: atom_id res chain seq x y z
N MET A 1 1.26 -15.45 -3.24
CA MET A 1 0.98 -14.05 -2.91
C MET A 1 0.56 -13.27 -4.14
N LYS A 2 -0.27 -12.30 -3.96
CA LYS A 2 -0.79 -11.49 -5.05
C LYS A 2 -0.28 -10.06 -4.94
N PRO A 3 0.00 -9.40 -6.07
CA PRO A 3 0.43 -8.00 -6.04
C PRO A 3 -0.78 -7.08 -5.89
N TYR A 4 -0.70 -6.19 -4.93
CA TYR A 4 -1.72 -5.17 -4.72
C TYR A 4 -1.10 -3.80 -4.92
N ILE A 5 -1.80 -2.92 -5.62
CA ILE A 5 -1.38 -1.52 -5.70
C ILE A 5 -2.16 -0.74 -4.65
N ILE A 6 -1.43 -0.09 -3.78
CA ILE A 6 -2.03 0.66 -2.67
C ILE A 6 -1.75 2.13 -2.88
N THR A 7 -2.82 2.91 -2.91
CA THR A 7 -2.74 4.36 -2.99
C THR A 7 -2.93 4.91 -1.58
N TYR A 8 -1.98 5.71 -1.14
CA TYR A 8 -1.96 6.16 0.25
C TYR A 8 -1.38 7.57 0.36
N ARG A 9 -1.56 8.17 1.53
CA ARG A 9 -0.97 9.46 1.85
C ARG A 9 -0.23 9.37 3.17
N ARG A 10 0.82 10.14 3.29
CA ARG A 10 1.61 10.24 4.52
C ARG A 10 1.48 11.66 5.05
N LYS A 11 1.60 11.80 6.37
CA LYS A 11 1.49 13.09 7.02
C LYS A 11 2.49 14.11 6.48
N SER A 12 3.70 13.68 6.24
CA SER A 12 4.78 14.57 5.81
C SER A 12 4.78 14.87 4.33
N ILE A 13 3.92 14.21 3.56
CA ILE A 13 3.87 14.36 2.10
C ILE A 13 2.46 14.71 1.69
N LYS A 14 2.31 15.80 0.93
CA LYS A 14 0.99 16.24 0.51
C LYS A 14 0.43 15.42 -0.64
N ASP A 15 1.30 14.90 -1.48
CA ASP A 15 0.88 14.17 -2.66
C ASP A 15 0.44 12.75 -2.30
N THR A 16 -0.45 12.21 -3.13
CA THR A 16 -0.85 10.83 -3.03
C THR A 16 0.23 9.93 -3.63
N LEU A 17 0.56 8.88 -2.92
CA LEU A 17 1.59 7.94 -3.34
C LEU A 17 0.98 6.59 -3.63
N SER A 18 1.67 5.80 -4.46
CA SER A 18 1.24 4.45 -4.77
C SER A 18 2.41 3.48 -4.66
N ARG A 19 2.11 2.28 -4.14
CA ARG A 19 3.11 1.23 -4.01
C ARG A 19 2.51 -0.12 -4.32
N ILE A 20 3.34 -1.02 -4.82
CA ILE A 20 2.94 -2.39 -5.06
C ILE A 20 3.44 -3.24 -3.90
N VAL A 21 2.52 -3.97 -3.26
CA VAL A 21 2.83 -4.83 -2.13
C VAL A 21 2.28 -6.22 -2.42
N LYS A 22 3.10 -7.24 -2.24
CA LYS A 22 2.66 -8.62 -2.41
C LYS A 22 2.13 -9.15 -1.08
N ALA A 23 0.93 -9.72 -1.11
CA ALA A 23 0.30 -10.24 0.09
C ALA A 23 -0.78 -11.25 -0.30
N ASN A 24 -1.31 -11.95 0.67
CA ASN A 24 -2.35 -12.95 0.43
C ASN A 24 -3.72 -12.31 0.33
N ASN A 25 -3.91 -11.17 0.96
CA ASN A 25 -5.19 -10.48 0.95
C ASN A 25 -4.95 -8.98 1.16
N PRO A 26 -5.97 -8.12 0.92
CA PRO A 26 -5.79 -6.68 1.06
C PRO A 26 -5.37 -6.22 2.45
N ASP A 27 -5.90 -6.85 3.49
CA ASP A 27 -5.54 -6.47 4.86
C ASP A 27 -4.08 -6.72 5.14
N GLU A 28 -3.55 -7.84 4.68
CA GLU A 28 -2.12 -8.12 4.81
C GLU A 28 -1.28 -7.11 4.04
N ALA A 29 -1.75 -6.72 2.87
CA ALA A 29 -1.02 -5.75 2.05
C ALA A 29 -0.91 -4.41 2.77
N ILE A 30 -2.02 -3.95 3.35
CA ILE A 30 -2.03 -2.69 4.09
C ILE A 30 -1.11 -2.79 5.31
N HIS A 31 -1.18 -3.92 6.02
CA HIS A 31 -0.35 -4.13 7.19
C HIS A 31 1.13 -4.12 6.84
N ALA A 32 1.50 -4.80 5.75
CA ALA A 32 2.88 -4.84 5.30
C ALA A 32 3.38 -3.45 4.91
N LEU A 33 2.51 -2.68 4.23
CA LEU A 33 2.87 -1.31 3.85
C LEU A 33 3.16 -0.46 5.08
N LYS A 34 2.30 -0.55 6.08
CA LYS A 34 2.48 0.23 7.30
C LYS A 34 3.74 -0.16 8.06
N LEU A 35 4.01 -1.45 8.13
CA LEU A 35 5.22 -1.92 8.80
C LEU A 35 6.49 -1.42 8.12
N LYS A 36 6.45 -1.31 6.79
CA LYS A 36 7.62 -0.90 6.03
C LYS A 36 7.86 0.60 6.07
N PHE A 37 6.80 1.38 5.96
CA PHE A 37 6.94 2.84 5.80
C PHE A 37 6.49 3.63 7.01
N ASP A 38 5.77 3.00 7.94
CA ASP A 38 5.29 3.69 9.13
C ASP A 38 5.24 2.72 10.32
N PRO A 39 6.39 2.11 10.67
CA PRO A 39 6.41 1.10 11.73
C PRO A 39 6.04 1.64 13.09
N TYR A 40 6.22 2.93 13.31
CA TYR A 40 5.94 3.55 14.61
C TYR A 40 4.70 4.41 14.63
N GLY A 41 4.00 4.49 13.52
CA GLY A 41 2.79 5.29 13.44
C GLY A 41 3.01 6.80 13.39
N THR A 42 4.26 7.22 13.19
CA THR A 42 4.58 8.65 13.21
C THR A 42 4.19 9.37 11.92
N GLU A 43 4.10 8.64 10.81
CA GLU A 43 3.73 9.23 9.53
C GLU A 43 2.24 9.30 9.30
N GLN A 44 1.46 8.67 10.18
CA GLN A 44 0.01 8.66 10.08
C GLN A 44 -0.45 8.27 8.68
N LEU A 45 0.08 7.17 8.20
CA LEU A 45 -0.19 6.69 6.87
C LEU A 45 -1.68 6.39 6.69
N SER A 46 -2.26 6.91 5.63
CA SER A 46 -3.68 6.77 5.36
C SER A 46 -3.89 6.14 3.98
N VAL A 47 -4.48 4.94 3.96
CA VAL A 47 -4.73 4.23 2.71
C VAL A 47 -6.00 4.78 2.08
N LYS A 48 -5.89 5.20 0.81
CA LYS A 48 -7.01 5.76 0.06
C LYS A 48 -7.66 4.74 -0.86
N ASP A 49 -6.87 3.82 -1.41
CA ASP A 49 -7.39 2.82 -2.33
C ASP A 49 -6.45 1.62 -2.35
N ILE A 50 -7.00 0.45 -2.67
CA ILE A 50 -6.21 -0.75 -2.84
C ILE A 50 -6.85 -1.59 -3.93
N ARG A 51 -6.02 -2.07 -4.88
CA ARG A 51 -6.48 -2.86 -6.00
C ARG A 51 -5.56 -4.02 -6.28
N LEU A 52 -6.13 -5.10 -6.77
CA LEU A 52 -5.35 -6.26 -7.21
C LEU A 52 -4.80 -5.98 -8.60
N MET A 53 -3.52 -6.27 -8.79
CA MET A 53 -2.80 -5.91 -10.02
C MET A 53 -2.56 -7.08 -10.97
N ASP A 54 -3.36 -8.13 -10.89
CA ASP A 54 -3.06 -9.30 -11.69
C ASP A 54 -3.09 -9.02 -13.19
N LYS A 55 -3.96 -8.14 -13.65
CA LYS A 55 -4.07 -7.82 -15.06
C LYS A 55 -2.85 -7.09 -15.60
N ALA A 56 -2.29 -6.22 -14.82
CA ALA A 56 -1.15 -5.43 -15.26
C ALA A 56 0.07 -6.30 -15.54
N LEU A 57 0.13 -7.45 -14.89
CA LEU A 57 1.28 -8.33 -15.01
C LEU A 57 1.19 -9.27 -16.21
N SER A 58 0.06 -9.34 -16.85
CA SER A 58 -0.12 -10.26 -17.97
C SER A 58 0.39 -9.66 -19.29
N ARG A 59 0.88 -8.48 -19.28
CA ARG A 59 1.34 -7.78 -20.49
C ARG A 59 2.79 -8.09 -20.81
#